data_61b1e50d7696bf29b47a4b7c862e4ca1
#
_entry.id   61b1e50d7696bf29b47a4b7c862e4ca1
#
_cell.length_a   1.000
_cell.length_b   1.000
_cell.length_c   1.000
_cell.angle_alpha   90.00
_cell.angle_beta   90.00
_cell.angle_gamma   90.00
#
_symmetry.space_group_name_H-M   'P 1'
#
loop_
_entity.id
_entity.type
_entity.pdbx_description
1 polymer ?
#
loop_
_entity_poly.entity_id
_entity_poly.type
_entity_poly.pdbx_seq_one_letter_code
_entity_poly.pdbx_strand_id
1 'polypeptide(L)'
;MNIDNIEGTIVKEDDRYKVIDNTSLNNLVVSSTLLHADKSTTGHKHEGQEEVYMFMKGSGKMELDDKVIEVNEGDLILIEDGVFHRVHNTGSSDLYMVCIFDGGRNH
;
A
#
# COMPACT_ATOMS: atom_id res chain seq x y z
N MET A 1 0.36 5.99 18.19
CA MET A 1 0.21 5.97 16.73
C MET A 1 -1.22 5.58 16.41
N ASN A 2 -1.73 6.06 15.30
CA ASN A 2 -3.11 5.86 14.90
C ASN A 2 -3.15 5.41 13.44
N ILE A 3 -4.19 4.67 13.05
CA ILE A 3 -4.36 4.19 11.67
C ILE A 3 -4.32 5.35 10.67
N ASP A 4 -4.88 6.50 11.04
CA ASP A 4 -4.90 7.67 10.16
C ASP A 4 -3.58 8.46 10.21
N ASN A 5 -2.67 8.09 11.06
CA ASN A 5 -1.40 8.80 11.24
C ASN A 5 -0.30 7.82 11.66
N ILE A 6 0.28 7.16 10.68
CA ILE A 6 1.40 6.27 10.91
C ILE A 6 2.66 7.12 11.10
N GLU A 7 3.26 7.00 12.28
CA GLU A 7 4.48 7.72 12.63
C GLU A 7 5.67 6.99 12.03
N GLY A 8 6.50 7.72 11.30
CA GLY A 8 7.65 7.11 10.65
C GLY A 8 8.36 8.05 9.71
N THR A 9 9.04 7.46 8.74
CA THR A 9 9.84 8.18 7.75
C THR A 9 9.12 8.20 6.42
N ILE A 10 9.09 9.36 5.77
CA ILE A 10 8.60 9.46 4.39
C ILE A 10 9.65 8.79 3.50
N VAL A 11 9.25 7.67 2.88
CA VAL A 11 10.15 6.90 2.00
C VAL A 11 9.91 7.21 0.53
N LYS A 12 8.75 7.78 0.21
CA LYS A 12 8.42 8.23 -1.13
C LYS A 12 7.38 9.33 -1.07
N GLU A 13 7.59 10.37 -1.87
CA GLU A 13 6.60 11.44 -2.03
C GLU A 13 6.80 12.11 -3.39
N ASP A 14 5.75 12.11 -4.20
CA ASP A 14 5.70 12.80 -5.47
C ASP A 14 4.26 13.30 -5.71
N ASP A 15 3.94 13.69 -6.95
CA ASP A 15 2.60 14.18 -7.31
C ASP A 15 1.53 13.07 -7.32
N ARG A 16 1.94 11.80 -7.23
CA ARG A 16 1.03 10.66 -7.26
C ARG A 16 0.66 10.18 -5.87
N TYR A 17 1.63 10.02 -4.98
CA TYR A 17 1.37 9.45 -3.66
C TYR A 17 2.48 9.73 -2.67
N LYS A 18 2.15 9.53 -1.39
CA LYS A 18 3.06 9.67 -0.27
C LYS A 18 3.07 8.38 0.52
N VAL A 19 4.28 7.85 0.79
CA VAL A 19 4.46 6.63 1.58
C VAL A 19 5.26 6.94 2.82
N ILE A 20 4.74 6.52 3.98
CA ILE A 20 5.40 6.63 5.27
C ILE A 20 5.60 5.22 5.83
N ASP A 21 6.82 4.88 6.19
CA ASP A 21 7.16 3.59 6.79
C ASP A 21 7.53 3.77 8.26
N ASN A 22 6.95 2.93 9.11
CA ASN A 22 7.38 2.78 10.50
C ASN A 22 8.19 1.50 10.63
N THR A 23 9.45 1.64 11.05
CA THR A 23 10.41 0.54 11.18
C THR A 23 10.86 0.37 12.63
N SER A 24 9.99 0.68 13.59
CA SER A 24 10.32 0.57 15.02
C SER A 24 10.53 -0.87 15.47
N LEU A 25 9.87 -1.82 14.82
CA LEU A 25 10.02 -3.24 15.11
C LEU A 25 11.19 -3.83 14.29
N ASN A 26 11.73 -4.95 14.77
CA ASN A 26 12.86 -5.57 14.11
C ASN A 26 12.48 -6.21 12.76
N ASN A 27 11.29 -6.75 12.66
CA ASN A 27 10.91 -7.52 11.47
C ASN A 27 9.75 -6.89 10.72
N LEU A 28 8.70 -6.48 11.41
CA LEU A 28 7.50 -5.98 10.78
C LEU A 28 7.58 -4.48 10.51
N VAL A 29 7.16 -4.08 9.33
CA VAL A 29 7.02 -2.69 8.94
C VAL A 29 5.54 -2.38 8.78
N VAL A 30 5.10 -1.27 9.38
CA VAL A 30 3.78 -0.70 9.13
C VAL A 30 3.96 0.49 8.21
N SER A 31 3.26 0.47 7.09
CA SER A 31 3.41 1.49 6.05
C SER A 31 2.06 2.12 5.74
N SER A 32 2.02 3.41 5.48
CA SER A 32 0.83 4.06 4.97
C SER A 32 1.11 4.65 3.59
N THR A 33 0.10 4.58 2.72
CA THR A 33 0.14 5.19 1.39
C THR A 33 -1.09 6.06 1.19
N LEU A 34 -0.87 7.32 0.89
CA LEU A 34 -1.91 8.25 0.49
C LEU A 34 -1.78 8.46 -1.02
N LEU A 35 -2.69 7.86 -1.78
CA LEU A 35 -2.68 7.90 -3.23
C LEU A 35 -3.70 8.92 -3.73
N HIS A 36 -3.23 9.91 -4.47
CA HIS A 36 -4.09 11.00 -4.95
C HIS A 36 -5.03 10.52 -6.05
N ALA A 37 -6.11 11.28 -6.24
CA ALA A 37 -7.14 10.96 -7.24
C ALA A 37 -6.54 10.78 -8.63
N ASP A 38 -7.03 9.80 -9.36
CA ASP A 38 -6.63 9.45 -10.74
C ASP A 38 -5.17 9.04 -10.90
N LYS A 39 -4.49 8.75 -9.81
CA LYS A 39 -3.07 8.32 -9.83
C LYS A 39 -2.94 6.83 -9.54
N SER A 40 -1.77 6.32 -9.83
CA SER A 40 -1.42 4.91 -9.59
C SER A 40 -0.07 4.81 -8.89
N THR A 41 0.07 3.79 -8.05
CA THR A 41 1.36 3.51 -7.44
C THR A 41 2.30 2.87 -8.46
N THR A 42 3.59 2.87 -8.19
CA THR A 42 4.54 2.06 -8.93
C THR A 42 4.28 0.59 -8.59
N GLY A 43 4.21 -0.26 -9.60
CA GLY A 43 4.02 -1.69 -9.36
C GLY A 43 5.27 -2.33 -8.77
N HIS A 44 5.05 -3.30 -7.87
CA HIS A 44 6.13 -4.01 -7.19
C HIS A 44 5.91 -5.51 -7.22
N LYS A 45 7.02 -6.24 -7.25
CA LYS A 45 7.05 -7.66 -7.02
C LYS A 45 8.16 -7.93 -6.01
N HIS A 46 7.79 -8.44 -4.85
CA HIS A 46 8.75 -8.74 -3.78
C HIS A 46 8.93 -10.23 -3.64
N GLU A 47 10.15 -10.72 -3.79
CA GLU A 47 10.48 -12.11 -3.51
C GLU A 47 10.91 -12.26 -2.05
N GLY A 48 10.41 -13.31 -1.38
CA GLY A 48 10.69 -13.57 0.02
C GLY A 48 9.87 -12.73 0.98
N GLN A 49 8.82 -12.08 0.50
CA GLN A 49 8.04 -11.17 1.33
C GLN A 49 6.55 -11.29 1.03
N GLU A 50 5.76 -11.48 2.08
CA GLU A 50 4.31 -11.41 2.03
C GLU A 50 3.88 -10.04 2.53
N GLU A 51 2.68 -9.60 2.15
CA GLU A 51 2.18 -8.28 2.50
C GLU A 51 0.68 -8.31 2.73
N VAL A 52 0.21 -7.48 3.66
CA VAL A 52 -1.22 -7.27 3.89
C VAL A 52 -1.52 -5.82 3.57
N TYR A 53 -2.53 -5.59 2.72
CA TYR A 53 -3.07 -4.25 2.45
C TYR A 53 -4.41 -4.10 3.14
N MET A 54 -4.58 -2.97 3.82
CA MET A 54 -5.86 -2.58 4.45
C MET A 54 -6.30 -1.27 3.83
N PHE A 55 -7.41 -1.29 3.09
CA PHE A 55 -7.94 -0.09 2.44
C PHE A 55 -8.82 0.65 3.45
N MET A 56 -8.33 1.81 3.91
CA MET A 56 -8.95 2.54 5.01
C MET A 56 -9.96 3.59 4.54
N LYS A 57 -9.70 4.23 3.41
CA LYS A 57 -10.58 5.28 2.85
C LYS A 57 -10.48 5.26 1.34
N GLY A 58 -11.61 5.54 0.68
CA GLY A 58 -11.66 5.62 -0.76
C GLY A 58 -11.90 4.28 -1.42
N SER A 59 -11.80 4.28 -2.74
CA SER A 59 -11.98 3.08 -3.57
C SER A 59 -11.11 3.16 -4.80
N GLY A 60 -10.85 2.01 -5.39
CA GLY A 60 -10.02 1.93 -6.58
C GLY A 60 -9.94 0.53 -7.13
N LYS A 61 -8.83 0.26 -7.79
CA LYS A 61 -8.54 -1.08 -8.34
C LYS A 61 -7.14 -1.50 -7.95
N MET A 62 -6.95 -2.80 -7.81
CA MET A 62 -5.64 -3.37 -7.50
C MET A 62 -5.30 -4.47 -8.50
N GLU A 63 -4.12 -4.38 -9.08
CA GLU A 63 -3.56 -5.45 -9.89
C GLU A 63 -2.86 -6.45 -8.99
N LEU A 64 -3.12 -7.74 -9.21
CA LEU A 64 -2.45 -8.86 -8.53
C LEU A 64 -2.05 -9.86 -9.62
N ASP A 65 -0.80 -9.82 -10.06
CA ASP A 65 -0.31 -10.53 -11.23
C ASP A 65 -1.17 -10.20 -12.47
N ASP A 66 -1.89 -11.17 -13.02
CA ASP A 66 -2.74 -11.00 -14.20
C ASP A 66 -4.21 -10.67 -13.86
N LYS A 67 -4.52 -10.49 -12.57
CA LYS A 67 -5.87 -10.15 -12.11
C LYS A 67 -5.98 -8.68 -11.78
N VAL A 68 -7.18 -8.13 -11.98
CA VAL A 68 -7.54 -6.79 -11.51
C VAL A 68 -8.80 -6.93 -10.67
N ILE A 69 -8.74 -6.45 -9.44
CA ILE A 69 -9.88 -6.49 -8.51
C ILE A 69 -10.28 -5.09 -8.11
N GLU A 70 -11.54 -4.91 -7.75
CA GLU A 70 -12.00 -3.67 -7.12
C GLU A 70 -11.69 -3.72 -5.64
N VAL A 71 -11.29 -2.57 -5.08
CA VAL A 71 -11.02 -2.41 -3.65
C VAL A 71 -11.82 -1.23 -3.12
N ASN A 72 -12.34 -1.42 -1.91
CA ASN A 72 -13.19 -0.44 -1.25
C ASN A 72 -12.77 -0.31 0.21
N GLU A 73 -13.26 0.73 0.86
CA GLU A 73 -13.03 0.96 2.28
C GLU A 73 -13.38 -0.27 3.10
N GLY A 74 -12.46 -0.70 3.93
CA GLY A 74 -12.61 -1.88 4.78
C GLY A 74 -12.07 -3.18 4.17
N ASP A 75 -11.66 -3.18 2.91
CA ASP A 75 -11.13 -4.40 2.28
C ASP A 75 -9.72 -4.71 2.78
N LEU A 76 -9.50 -6.00 3.01
CA LEU A 76 -8.19 -6.56 3.32
C LEU A 76 -7.74 -7.40 2.13
N ILE A 77 -6.54 -7.14 1.64
CA ILE A 77 -5.96 -7.91 0.54
C ILE A 77 -4.67 -8.56 1.03
N LEU A 78 -4.62 -9.88 0.89
CA LEU A 78 -3.45 -10.67 1.25
C LEU A 78 -2.61 -10.91 0.01
N ILE A 79 -1.36 -10.49 0.06
CA ILE A 79 -0.45 -10.61 -1.08
C ILE A 79 0.59 -11.67 -0.78
N GLU A 80 0.53 -12.75 -1.53
CA GLU A 80 1.48 -13.86 -1.40
C GLU A 80 2.86 -13.45 -1.91
N ASP A 81 3.86 -14.15 -1.42
CA ASP A 81 5.24 -13.98 -1.85
C ASP A 81 5.34 -14.02 -3.38
N GLY A 82 6.03 -13.03 -3.95
CA GLY A 82 6.31 -12.97 -5.37
C GLY A 82 5.19 -12.44 -6.26
N VAL A 83 4.05 -12.08 -5.70
CA VAL A 83 2.93 -11.55 -6.50
C VAL A 83 3.17 -10.08 -6.83
N PHE A 84 3.12 -9.77 -8.13
CA PHE A 84 3.15 -8.37 -8.57
C PHE A 84 1.87 -7.65 -8.12
N HIS A 85 2.02 -6.46 -7.56
CA HIS A 85 0.87 -5.67 -7.13
C HIS A 85 1.04 -4.20 -7.46
N ARG A 86 -0.08 -3.55 -7.77
CA ARG A 86 -0.15 -2.13 -8.10
C ARG A 86 -1.55 -1.63 -7.80
N VAL A 87 -1.65 -0.43 -7.24
CA VAL A 87 -2.93 0.17 -6.88
C VAL A 87 -3.22 1.36 -7.78
N HIS A 88 -4.46 1.43 -8.25
CA HIS A 88 -4.98 2.54 -9.05
C HIS A 88 -6.11 3.23 -8.31
N ASN A 89 -5.99 4.52 -8.09
CA ASN A 89 -7.09 5.33 -7.56
C ASN A 89 -7.93 5.81 -8.73
N THR A 90 -9.10 5.19 -8.90
CA THR A 90 -10.02 5.52 -9.99
C THR A 90 -11.09 6.53 -9.56
N GLY A 91 -11.01 7.04 -8.35
CA GLY A 91 -11.96 7.97 -7.80
C GLY A 91 -11.52 9.43 -7.88
N SER A 92 -12.33 10.30 -7.30
CA SER A 92 -12.11 11.75 -7.27
C SER A 92 -11.57 12.26 -5.93
N SER A 93 -11.35 11.37 -4.98
CA SER A 93 -10.77 11.70 -3.67
C SER A 93 -9.59 10.76 -3.39
N ASP A 94 -8.82 11.08 -2.35
CA ASP A 94 -7.65 10.28 -1.99
C ASP A 94 -8.03 8.86 -1.58
N LEU A 95 -7.18 7.93 -1.93
CA LEU A 95 -7.26 6.53 -1.50
C LEU A 95 -6.16 6.32 -0.46
N TYR A 96 -6.57 5.93 0.75
CA TYR A 96 -5.65 5.73 1.86
C TYR A 96 -5.61 4.25 2.25
N MET A 97 -4.41 3.70 2.28
CA MET A 97 -4.19 2.30 2.66
C MET A 97 -3.06 2.16 3.66
N VAL A 98 -3.20 1.19 4.55
CA VAL A 98 -2.16 0.81 5.50
C VAL A 98 -1.71 -0.60 5.15
N CYS A 99 -0.41 -0.80 5.09
CA CYS A 99 0.20 -2.06 4.68
C CYS A 99 1.11 -2.58 5.79
N ILE A 100 1.17 -3.90 5.91
CA ILE A 100 2.07 -4.56 6.86
C ILE A 100 2.86 -5.61 6.10
N PHE A 101 4.17 -5.59 6.26
CA PHE A 101 5.06 -6.57 5.64
C PHE A 101 6.26 -6.87 6.53
N ASP A 102 6.86 -8.03 6.31
CA ASP A 102 8.01 -8.51 7.04
C ASP A 102 9.29 -8.24 6.25
N GLY A 103 10.37 -7.93 6.95
CA GLY A 103 11.70 -7.87 6.35
C GLY A 103 12.12 -6.53 5.75
N GLY A 104 11.37 -5.49 5.98
CA GLY A 104 11.71 -4.17 5.45
C GLY A 104 11.41 -4.04 3.96
N ARG A 105 11.66 -2.85 3.42
CA ARG A 105 11.30 -2.52 2.03
C ARG A 105 12.42 -2.95 1.08
N ASN A 106 12.09 -3.90 0.20
CA ASN A 106 12.97 -4.45 -0.83
C ASN A 106 12.61 -3.87 -2.20
N HIS A 107 13.39 -2.92 -2.68
CA HIS A 107 13.21 -2.41 -4.05
C HIS A 107 14.40 -1.63 -4.56
#